data_4673c5a188499c9ec10e62770c4d8005
#
_entry.id   4673c5a188499c9ec10e62770c4d8005
#
_cell.length_a   1.000
_cell.length_b   1.000
_cell.length_c   1.000
_cell.angle_alpha   90.00
_cell.angle_beta   90.00
_cell.angle_gamma   90.00
#
_symmetry.space_group_name_H-M   'P 1'
#
loop_
_entity.id
_entity.type
_entity.pdbx_description
1 polymer ?
#
loop_
_entity_poly.entity_id
_entity_poly.type
_entity_poly.pdbx_seq_one_letter_code
_entity_poly.pdbx_strand_id
1 'polypeptide(L)'
;MAQRFWRPVIVTENPTSGRSYRLHDDRNRQWFSHYSEDGAGFGYLKWTCQRPVGFDWDDIGYGFPVTMRKGPFKILFDGQITKIKESGGMGSQGSIEIWALGWVHTASADIYNYVYAETRVTRWVVTEDVSGSLRPDRFDVRLSGDDGIYAQPRRGIDYGADDYVRARYTFGFSEGAARITGSYDVAFPNSWPGKLEILDSSGSQWSKTATESGTFDVTVSGSYVEVRFYCTAAGESTADDGDVYGKLTDVTVFSENVTTLDGKVIADDIAIYLNGNDHGISNDVTLIQSPGRQLSPAYFDTDMTPAEVLSWCCQFGDSDGDPVVWGVDFDENRRMFLEPVDLTTIKYVVSPIQAQLERSGDWGESAQVVYAVYSDEGGETQRTADSSDSDMIDRLGGYYIRRALKISGTTDADRIAEAVALWLAENAEPKSAGSFKVIGGVSKPTGLFVPYDEIVPGGGLVQVREWRAREATFTGTDYRDNETTFPLAGVKVNEDDMSVELIARGEDSAFGRYMAVIQELIGAQG
;
A
#
# COMPACT_ATOMS: atom_id res chain seq x y z
N MET A 1 0.17 -44.98 -10.77
CA MET A 1 0.21 -44.66 -9.32
C MET A 1 -1.06 -43.89 -9.02
N ALA A 2 -1.92 -44.41 -8.11
CA ALA A 2 -3.11 -43.64 -7.69
C ALA A 2 -2.61 -42.42 -6.90
N GLN A 3 -2.78 -41.22 -7.44
CA GLN A 3 -2.61 -39.99 -6.66
C GLN A 3 -3.59 -40.06 -5.48
N ARG A 4 -3.07 -40.19 -4.27
CA ARG A 4 -3.86 -39.99 -3.07
C ARG A 4 -4.28 -38.53 -3.08
N PHE A 5 -5.55 -38.26 -3.41
CA PHE A 5 -6.13 -36.94 -3.25
C PHE A 5 -6.22 -36.64 -1.75
N TRP A 6 -5.26 -35.89 -1.25
CA TRP A 6 -5.30 -35.40 0.12
C TRP A 6 -6.45 -34.37 0.18
N ARG A 7 -7.39 -34.64 1.08
CA ARG A 7 -8.43 -33.65 1.38
C ARG A 7 -7.79 -32.48 2.15
N PRO A 8 -8.07 -31.21 1.81
CA PRO A 8 -7.62 -30.08 2.60
C PRO A 8 -8.10 -30.16 4.06
N VAL A 9 -7.27 -29.75 4.99
CA VAL A 9 -7.60 -29.72 6.42
C VAL A 9 -7.46 -28.29 6.92
N ILE A 10 -8.50 -27.80 7.61
CA ILE A 10 -8.49 -26.49 8.26
C ILE A 10 -8.03 -26.70 9.71
N VAL A 11 -7.05 -25.90 10.12
CA VAL A 11 -6.51 -25.86 11.48
C VAL A 11 -6.67 -24.44 12.01
N THR A 12 -7.25 -24.29 13.18
CA THR A 12 -7.29 -23.03 13.93
C THR A 12 -6.41 -23.15 15.15
N GLU A 13 -5.84 -22.06 15.59
CA GLU A 13 -5.01 -21.99 16.79
C GLU A 13 -5.55 -20.95 17.76
N ASN A 14 -5.69 -21.34 19.02
CA ASN A 14 -6.02 -20.39 20.09
C ASN A 14 -4.71 -19.72 20.56
N PRO A 15 -4.51 -18.43 20.31
CA PRO A 15 -3.26 -17.75 20.63
C PRO A 15 -2.99 -17.66 22.15
N THR A 16 -4.04 -17.73 22.96
CA THR A 16 -3.91 -17.68 24.43
C THR A 16 -3.50 -19.02 25.03
N SER A 17 -4.09 -20.12 24.57
CA SER A 17 -3.83 -21.46 25.10
C SER A 17 -2.80 -22.24 24.30
N GLY A 18 -2.44 -21.81 23.08
CA GLY A 18 -1.59 -22.53 22.13
C GLY A 18 -2.21 -23.83 21.62
N ARG A 19 -3.52 -24.04 21.83
CA ARG A 19 -4.20 -25.25 21.37
C ARG A 19 -4.57 -25.12 19.90
N SER A 20 -4.27 -26.16 19.15
CA SER A 20 -4.65 -26.26 17.73
C SER A 20 -5.85 -27.18 17.56
N TYR A 21 -6.84 -26.75 16.81
CA TYR A 21 -8.04 -27.50 16.49
C TYR A 21 -8.08 -27.84 15.01
N ARG A 22 -8.31 -29.13 14.72
CA ARG A 22 -8.58 -29.60 13.35
C ARG A 22 -10.09 -29.71 13.17
N LEU A 23 -10.60 -28.99 12.20
CA LEU A 23 -12.01 -29.02 11.85
C LEU A 23 -12.23 -30.14 10.82
N HIS A 24 -12.84 -31.24 11.24
CA HIS A 24 -13.01 -32.45 10.43
C HIS A 24 -14.32 -32.49 9.64
N ASP A 25 -15.37 -31.83 10.12
CA ASP A 25 -16.71 -31.83 9.53
C ASP A 25 -17.04 -30.53 8.80
N ASP A 26 -16.03 -29.92 8.22
CA ASP A 26 -16.15 -28.73 7.44
C ASP A 26 -16.70 -29.04 6.04
N ARG A 27 -17.62 -28.18 5.58
CA ARG A 27 -18.30 -28.25 4.29
C ARG A 27 -18.36 -26.86 3.66
N ASN A 28 -18.76 -26.83 2.38
CA ASN A 28 -18.98 -25.59 1.64
C ASN A 28 -17.75 -24.67 1.68
N ARG A 29 -16.56 -25.24 1.46
CA ARG A 29 -15.32 -24.48 1.49
C ARG A 29 -15.18 -23.68 0.21
N GLN A 30 -14.99 -22.40 0.39
CA GLN A 30 -14.68 -21.47 -0.68
C GLN A 30 -13.54 -20.58 -0.21
N TRP A 31 -12.55 -20.37 -1.08
CA TRP A 31 -11.49 -19.42 -0.78
C TRP A 31 -11.11 -18.62 -2.01
N PHE A 32 -10.56 -17.47 -1.75
CA PHE A 32 -10.15 -16.52 -2.75
C PHE A 32 -8.72 -16.07 -2.49
N SER A 33 -7.93 -16.01 -3.54
CA SER A 33 -6.61 -15.42 -3.54
C SER A 33 -6.55 -14.39 -4.65
N HIS A 34 -5.91 -13.26 -4.39
CA HIS A 34 -5.84 -12.16 -5.34
C HIS A 34 -4.41 -11.71 -5.57
N TYR A 35 -4.20 -11.01 -6.67
CA TYR A 35 -2.92 -10.45 -7.08
C TYR A 35 -3.19 -9.15 -7.84
N SER A 36 -3.20 -8.04 -7.12
CA SER A 36 -3.54 -6.71 -7.63
C SER A 36 -2.70 -5.63 -6.96
N GLU A 37 -2.74 -4.43 -7.49
CA GLU A 37 -2.04 -3.25 -6.93
C GLU A 37 -2.55 -2.87 -5.53
N ASP A 38 -3.82 -3.16 -5.24
CA ASP A 38 -4.44 -2.91 -3.93
C ASP A 38 -4.07 -3.96 -2.87
N GLY A 39 -3.18 -4.87 -3.21
CA GLY A 39 -2.68 -5.93 -2.38
C GLY A 39 -2.83 -7.30 -3.05
N ALA A 40 -1.95 -8.22 -2.69
CA ALA A 40 -1.93 -9.57 -3.20
C ALA A 40 -1.72 -10.57 -2.06
N GLY A 41 -2.30 -11.77 -2.19
CA GLY A 41 -2.20 -12.79 -1.16
C GLY A 41 -3.49 -13.60 -1.03
N PHE A 42 -3.62 -14.29 0.09
CA PHE A 42 -4.88 -14.93 0.45
C PHE A 42 -5.92 -13.87 0.80
N GLY A 43 -7.03 -13.82 0.08
CA GLY A 43 -8.10 -12.85 0.32
C GLY A 43 -9.02 -13.33 1.45
N TYR A 44 -9.80 -14.38 1.19
CA TYR A 44 -10.68 -14.95 2.21
C TYR A 44 -10.81 -16.47 2.12
N LEU A 45 -11.15 -17.08 3.26
CA LEU A 45 -11.61 -18.45 3.38
C LEU A 45 -12.98 -18.45 4.07
N LYS A 46 -13.95 -19.13 3.48
CA LYS A 46 -15.27 -19.37 4.05
C LYS A 46 -15.52 -20.87 4.16
N TRP A 47 -16.06 -21.32 5.29
CA TRP A 47 -16.49 -22.71 5.46
C TRP A 47 -17.64 -22.82 6.47
N THR A 48 -18.31 -23.95 6.41
CA THR A 48 -19.38 -24.28 7.36
C THR A 48 -18.98 -25.53 8.14
N CYS A 49 -19.14 -25.54 9.44
CA CYS A 49 -18.97 -26.71 10.28
C CYS A 49 -20.22 -26.99 11.10
N GLN A 50 -20.45 -28.27 11.42
CA GLN A 50 -21.47 -28.66 12.36
C GLN A 50 -20.92 -28.49 13.79
N ARG A 51 -21.76 -28.03 14.70
CA ARG A 51 -21.41 -27.89 16.12
C ARG A 51 -21.26 -29.27 16.76
N PRO A 52 -20.03 -29.76 17.02
CA PRO A 52 -19.87 -31.02 17.75
C PRO A 52 -20.37 -30.88 19.20
N VAL A 53 -20.98 -31.91 19.72
CA VAL A 53 -21.38 -31.97 21.13
C VAL A 53 -20.11 -31.96 21.99
N GLY A 54 -19.99 -31.00 22.91
CA GLY A 54 -18.85 -30.90 23.83
C GLY A 54 -17.64 -30.10 23.27
N PHE A 55 -17.78 -29.44 22.13
CA PHE A 55 -16.77 -28.52 21.64
C PHE A 55 -16.82 -27.21 22.43
N ASP A 56 -15.68 -26.78 22.93
CA ASP A 56 -15.55 -25.49 23.60
C ASP A 56 -15.39 -24.40 22.54
N TRP A 57 -16.42 -23.58 22.40
CA TRP A 57 -16.44 -22.52 21.38
C TRP A 57 -15.56 -21.32 21.76
N ASP A 58 -15.10 -21.24 22.99
CA ASP A 58 -14.10 -20.24 23.40
C ASP A 58 -12.73 -20.51 22.75
N ASP A 59 -12.56 -21.69 22.15
CA ASP A 59 -11.36 -22.05 21.40
C ASP A 59 -11.41 -21.63 19.92
N ILE A 60 -12.52 -21.06 19.43
CA ILE A 60 -12.62 -20.44 18.09
C ILE A 60 -13.12 -19.02 18.26
N GLY A 61 -12.23 -18.06 18.17
CA GLY A 61 -12.50 -16.64 18.38
C GLY A 61 -12.13 -15.76 17.20
N TYR A 62 -12.57 -14.52 17.27
CA TYR A 62 -12.13 -13.49 16.34
C TYR A 62 -10.63 -13.24 16.50
N GLY A 63 -9.93 -13.04 15.37
CA GLY A 63 -8.48 -12.84 15.35
C GLY A 63 -7.65 -14.12 15.49
N PHE A 64 -8.30 -15.30 15.68
CA PHE A 64 -7.54 -16.54 15.79
C PHE A 64 -6.93 -16.93 14.44
N PRO A 65 -5.64 -17.30 14.41
CA PRO A 65 -4.99 -17.79 13.21
C PRO A 65 -5.69 -19.03 12.66
N VAL A 66 -5.82 -19.08 11.34
CA VAL A 66 -6.38 -20.21 10.63
C VAL A 66 -5.55 -20.55 9.42
N THR A 67 -5.20 -21.82 9.26
CA THR A 67 -4.45 -22.32 8.11
C THR A 67 -5.21 -23.47 7.46
N MET A 68 -5.36 -23.45 6.15
CA MET A 68 -5.86 -24.59 5.37
C MET A 68 -4.73 -25.23 4.59
N ARG A 69 -4.51 -26.54 4.82
CA ARG A 69 -3.39 -27.29 4.22
C ARG A 69 -3.87 -28.52 3.44
N LYS A 70 -3.22 -28.78 2.34
CA LYS A 70 -3.36 -30.02 1.57
C LYS A 70 -2.09 -30.86 1.71
N GLY A 71 -2.19 -31.93 2.48
CA GLY A 71 -1.00 -32.71 2.87
C GLY A 71 -0.08 -31.90 3.80
N PRO A 72 1.19 -32.33 3.91
CA PRO A 72 2.12 -31.72 4.88
C PRO A 72 2.77 -30.41 4.38
N PHE A 73 2.72 -30.12 3.07
CA PHE A 73 3.59 -29.09 2.47
C PHE A 73 2.84 -27.99 1.72
N LYS A 74 1.57 -28.19 1.38
CA LYS A 74 0.84 -27.22 0.56
C LYS A 74 -0.13 -26.41 1.40
N ILE A 75 0.12 -25.11 1.52
CA ILE A 75 -0.81 -24.16 2.07
C ILE A 75 -1.76 -23.72 0.97
N LEU A 76 -3.05 -23.74 1.25
CA LEU A 76 -4.11 -23.28 0.38
C LEU A 76 -4.70 -21.97 0.89
N PHE A 77 -4.56 -21.69 2.18
CA PHE A 77 -4.96 -20.46 2.83
C PHE A 77 -4.23 -20.30 4.17
N ASP A 78 -3.84 -19.06 4.48
CA ASP A 78 -3.34 -18.66 5.79
C ASP A 78 -3.89 -17.25 6.13
N GLY A 79 -4.41 -17.09 7.35
CA GLY A 79 -5.05 -15.84 7.76
C GLY A 79 -5.62 -15.91 9.17
N GLN A 80 -6.62 -15.08 9.45
CA GLN A 80 -7.27 -14.99 10.75
C GLN A 80 -8.79 -14.92 10.64
N ILE A 81 -9.49 -15.44 11.66
CA ILE A 81 -10.95 -15.46 11.72
C ILE A 81 -11.48 -14.06 11.98
N THR A 82 -12.37 -13.59 11.09
CA THR A 82 -12.93 -12.24 11.17
C THR A 82 -14.44 -12.24 11.38
N LYS A 83 -15.13 -13.36 11.04
CA LYS A 83 -16.58 -13.44 11.18
C LYS A 83 -17.01 -14.85 11.53
N ILE A 84 -17.90 -14.95 12.51
CA ILE A 84 -18.55 -16.19 12.93
C ILE A 84 -20.06 -15.96 12.90
N LYS A 85 -20.79 -16.81 12.18
CA LYS A 85 -22.26 -16.75 12.11
C LYS A 85 -22.83 -18.10 12.53
N GLU A 86 -23.55 -18.11 13.64
CA GLU A 86 -24.24 -19.28 14.13
C GLU A 86 -25.66 -19.35 13.57
N SER A 87 -26.08 -20.53 13.18
CA SER A 87 -27.46 -20.83 12.81
C SER A 87 -27.92 -22.11 13.51
N GLY A 88 -29.08 -22.07 14.13
CA GLY A 88 -29.68 -23.21 14.81
C GLY A 88 -31.12 -22.93 15.23
N GLY A 89 -31.92 -23.97 15.37
CA GLY A 89 -33.30 -23.90 15.87
C GLY A 89 -33.64 -25.09 16.75
N MET A 90 -34.78 -25.06 17.43
CA MET A 90 -35.25 -26.17 18.27
C MET A 90 -35.27 -27.48 17.46
N GLY A 91 -34.41 -28.44 17.85
CA GLY A 91 -34.34 -29.77 17.26
C GLY A 91 -33.37 -29.92 16.06
N SER A 92 -32.65 -28.90 15.63
CA SER A 92 -31.58 -29.00 14.63
C SER A 92 -30.21 -28.97 15.29
N GLN A 93 -29.28 -29.79 14.78
CA GLN A 93 -27.85 -29.58 15.05
C GLN A 93 -27.46 -28.23 14.44
N GLY A 94 -27.06 -27.28 15.28
CA GLY A 94 -26.66 -25.97 14.83
C GLY A 94 -25.46 -26.05 13.86
N SER A 95 -25.45 -25.23 12.84
CA SER A 95 -24.30 -25.06 11.94
C SER A 95 -23.66 -23.70 12.17
N ILE A 96 -22.37 -23.62 11.96
CA ILE A 96 -21.58 -22.40 12.07
C ILE A 96 -20.90 -22.12 10.75
N GLU A 97 -21.11 -20.95 10.26
CA GLU A 97 -20.39 -20.39 9.11
C GLU A 97 -19.27 -19.48 9.62
N ILE A 98 -18.05 -19.77 9.22
CA ILE A 98 -16.85 -19.04 9.64
C ILE A 98 -16.20 -18.41 8.42
N TRP A 99 -15.74 -17.19 8.60
CA TRP A 99 -14.98 -16.43 7.61
C TRP A 99 -13.63 -16.06 8.20
N ALA A 100 -12.60 -16.23 7.40
CA ALA A 100 -11.26 -15.75 7.68
C ALA A 100 -10.77 -14.87 6.54
N LEU A 101 -9.97 -13.87 6.87
CA LEU A 101 -9.24 -13.04 5.91
C LEU A 101 -7.76 -13.39 5.96
N GLY A 102 -7.10 -13.33 4.80
CA GLY A 102 -5.67 -13.53 4.69
C GLY A 102 -4.88 -12.41 5.39
N TRP A 103 -3.63 -12.66 5.70
CA TRP A 103 -2.80 -11.69 6.44
C TRP A 103 -2.58 -10.37 5.71
N VAL A 104 -2.72 -10.31 4.40
CA VAL A 104 -2.61 -9.07 3.62
C VAL A 104 -3.58 -7.98 4.11
N HIS A 105 -4.75 -8.35 4.64
CA HIS A 105 -5.71 -7.36 5.13
C HIS A 105 -5.27 -6.66 6.42
N THR A 106 -4.32 -7.22 7.18
CA THR A 106 -3.80 -6.57 8.39
C THR A 106 -3.02 -5.30 8.10
N ALA A 107 -2.52 -5.15 6.87
CA ALA A 107 -1.91 -3.91 6.41
C ALA A 107 -2.90 -2.72 6.34
N SER A 108 -4.22 -2.99 6.37
CA SER A 108 -5.26 -1.96 6.47
C SER A 108 -5.79 -1.74 7.88
N ALA A 109 -5.21 -2.41 8.89
CA ALA A 109 -5.72 -2.37 10.27
C ALA A 109 -5.05 -1.32 11.14
N ASP A 110 -4.01 -0.66 10.66
CA ASP A 110 -3.24 0.33 11.41
C ASP A 110 -2.99 1.59 10.59
N ILE A 111 -2.51 2.63 11.23
CA ILE A 111 -2.20 3.93 10.63
C ILE A 111 -0.70 4.07 10.49
N TYR A 112 -0.26 4.43 9.30
CA TYR A 112 1.15 4.58 8.95
C TYR A 112 1.47 6.03 8.57
N ASN A 113 1.79 6.84 9.59
CA ASN A 113 2.13 8.24 9.40
C ASN A 113 3.65 8.40 9.36
N TYR A 114 4.24 8.30 8.16
CA TYR A 114 5.67 8.34 7.96
C TYR A 114 6.08 9.32 6.85
N VAL A 115 7.32 9.77 6.91
CA VAL A 115 7.84 10.78 5.99
C VAL A 115 9.16 10.33 5.38
N TYR A 116 9.19 10.34 4.08
CA TYR A 116 10.36 10.02 3.25
C TYR A 116 10.86 11.25 2.49
N ALA A 117 10.69 12.42 3.06
CA ALA A 117 10.89 13.65 2.33
C ALA A 117 11.31 14.81 3.21
N GLU A 118 11.67 15.88 2.55
CA GLU A 118 11.67 17.21 3.12
C GLU A 118 10.28 17.54 3.69
N THR A 119 10.20 17.99 4.94
CA THR A 119 8.94 18.30 5.59
C THR A 119 8.99 19.56 6.39
N ARG A 120 7.86 20.21 6.51
CA ARG A 120 7.66 21.43 7.26
C ARG A 120 7.15 21.16 8.69
N VAL A 121 7.22 22.17 9.52
CA VAL A 121 6.93 22.14 10.97
C VAL A 121 5.52 21.68 11.35
N THR A 122 4.57 21.66 10.45
CA THR A 122 3.18 21.27 10.70
C THR A 122 2.99 19.85 11.29
N ARG A 123 4.05 19.04 11.27
CA ARG A 123 4.07 17.67 11.81
C ARG A 123 4.76 17.52 13.15
N TRP A 124 5.27 18.58 13.68
CA TRP A 124 5.82 18.55 15.00
C TRP A 124 4.71 18.43 16.04
N VAL A 125 4.87 17.52 16.98
CA VAL A 125 3.93 17.31 18.06
C VAL A 125 4.51 17.87 19.34
N VAL A 126 3.82 18.83 19.94
CA VAL A 126 4.14 19.33 21.28
C VAL A 126 3.62 18.33 22.30
N THR A 127 4.49 17.85 23.18
CA THR A 127 4.08 16.95 24.25
C THR A 127 3.40 17.74 25.36
N GLU A 128 2.14 17.46 25.63
CA GLU A 128 1.33 18.14 26.66
C GLU A 128 1.40 17.44 28.03
N ASP A 129 1.85 16.19 28.09
CA ASP A 129 1.94 15.43 29.32
C ASP A 129 3.09 15.88 30.22
N VAL A 130 2.79 16.14 31.48
CA VAL A 130 3.78 16.47 32.51
C VAL A 130 4.46 15.18 33.00
N SER A 131 5.79 15.10 32.86
CA SER A 131 6.58 13.96 33.33
C SER A 131 7.98 14.34 33.73
N GLY A 132 8.32 14.27 35.00
CA GLY A 132 9.64 14.61 35.52
C GLY A 132 10.02 16.06 35.21
N SER A 133 11.13 16.25 34.48
CA SER A 133 11.58 17.54 33.99
C SER A 133 10.85 18.06 32.75
N LEU A 134 10.01 17.25 32.11
CA LEU A 134 9.13 17.67 31.02
C LEU A 134 7.93 18.42 31.61
N ARG A 135 7.89 19.73 31.45
CA ARG A 135 6.94 20.63 32.12
C ARG A 135 6.25 21.58 31.13
N PRO A 136 5.43 21.05 30.20
CA PRO A 136 4.70 21.89 29.24
C PRO A 136 3.74 22.89 29.94
N ASP A 137 3.32 22.59 31.17
CA ASP A 137 2.51 23.47 32.00
C ASP A 137 3.21 24.79 32.37
N ARG A 138 4.56 24.81 32.29
CA ARG A 138 5.39 25.98 32.65
C ARG A 138 5.82 26.82 31.45
N PHE A 139 5.67 26.33 30.27
CA PHE A 139 6.07 26.97 29.02
C PHE A 139 4.87 27.27 28.13
N ASP A 140 4.99 28.29 27.30
CA ASP A 140 4.09 28.55 26.19
C ASP A 140 4.80 28.12 24.89
N VAL A 141 4.30 27.07 24.24
CA VAL A 141 4.87 26.56 23.00
C VAL A 141 3.85 26.72 21.89
N ARG A 142 4.30 27.25 20.77
CA ARG A 142 3.48 27.46 19.59
C ARG A 142 4.17 26.88 18.36
N LEU A 143 3.43 26.11 17.60
CA LEU A 143 3.78 25.77 16.22
C LEU A 143 3.11 26.83 15.35
N SER A 144 3.88 27.68 14.69
CA SER A 144 3.33 28.69 13.80
C SER A 144 3.18 28.13 12.39
N GLY A 145 2.13 28.56 11.68
CA GLY A 145 1.89 28.14 10.29
C GLY A 145 2.96 28.58 9.28
N ASP A 146 3.90 29.43 9.72
CA ASP A 146 5.06 29.87 8.93
C ASP A 146 6.32 29.05 9.28
N ASP A 147 6.17 27.74 9.41
CA ASP A 147 7.26 26.78 9.63
C ASP A 147 8.14 27.09 10.86
N GLY A 148 7.50 27.52 11.95
CA GLY A 148 8.22 27.93 13.16
C GLY A 148 7.84 27.15 14.41
N ILE A 149 8.84 26.86 15.25
CA ILE A 149 8.67 26.36 16.62
C ILE A 149 9.08 27.52 17.56
N TYR A 150 8.14 27.95 18.37
CA TYR A 150 8.37 29.02 19.33
C TYR A 150 8.10 28.51 20.74
N ALA A 151 8.99 28.78 21.66
CA ALA A 151 8.82 28.44 23.06
C ALA A 151 9.27 29.61 23.96
N GLN A 152 8.48 29.91 24.97
CA GLN A 152 8.80 30.91 25.99
C GLN A 152 8.36 30.41 27.38
N PRO A 153 9.06 30.82 28.47
CA PRO A 153 8.62 30.54 29.81
C PRO A 153 7.38 31.38 30.17
N ARG A 154 6.50 30.82 30.97
CA ARG A 154 5.35 31.56 31.51
C ARG A 154 5.78 32.43 32.66
N ARG A 155 5.34 33.66 32.68
CA ARG A 155 5.66 34.65 33.75
C ARG A 155 5.11 34.22 35.12
N GLY A 156 5.87 34.47 36.17
CA GLY A 156 5.43 34.24 37.53
C GLY A 156 5.37 32.79 37.98
N ILE A 157 6.04 31.90 37.23
CA ILE A 157 6.11 30.47 37.53
C ILE A 157 7.52 30.11 37.98
N ASP A 158 7.62 29.31 39.05
CA ASP A 158 8.88 28.73 39.52
C ASP A 158 9.32 27.59 38.59
N TYR A 159 10.55 27.66 38.12
CA TYR A 159 11.21 26.64 37.31
C TYR A 159 12.18 25.82 38.13
N GLY A 160 12.21 24.52 37.94
CA GLY A 160 13.29 23.64 38.40
C GLY A 160 14.49 23.72 37.44
N ALA A 161 15.68 23.45 37.95
CA ALA A 161 16.82 23.20 37.08
C ALA A 161 16.49 22.02 36.16
N ASP A 162 16.76 22.19 34.86
CA ASP A 162 16.49 21.24 33.82
C ASP A 162 15.00 21.01 33.44
N ASP A 163 14.10 21.87 33.92
CA ASP A 163 12.73 21.91 33.38
C ASP A 163 12.75 22.25 31.89
N TYR A 164 12.02 21.51 31.09
CA TYR A 164 11.95 21.73 29.64
C TYR A 164 10.57 21.47 29.05
N VAL A 165 10.39 22.00 27.87
CA VAL A 165 9.29 21.61 26.94
C VAL A 165 9.90 21.10 25.67
N ARG A 166 9.15 20.25 24.94
CA ARG A 166 9.62 19.68 23.68
C ARG A 166 8.55 19.71 22.58
N ALA A 167 9.05 19.90 21.36
CA ALA A 167 8.36 19.51 20.14
C ALA A 167 9.11 18.31 19.54
N ARG A 168 8.39 17.26 19.19
CA ARG A 168 8.96 16.04 18.61
C ARG A 168 8.45 15.83 17.20
N TYR A 169 9.35 15.43 16.33
CA TYR A 169 9.08 14.92 15.01
C TYR A 169 9.53 13.46 14.94
N THR A 170 8.65 12.56 14.55
CA THR A 170 8.96 11.13 14.41
C THR A 170 9.22 10.80 12.95
N PHE A 171 10.39 10.20 12.68
CA PHE A 171 10.74 9.75 11.35
C PHE A 171 10.03 8.43 11.02
N GLY A 172 9.77 8.24 9.72
CA GLY A 172 9.20 7.03 9.20
C GLY A 172 10.18 5.96 8.75
N PHE A 173 11.45 6.11 9.06
CA PHE A 173 12.47 5.14 8.62
C PHE A 173 13.25 4.62 9.83
N SER A 174 13.59 3.34 9.78
CA SER A 174 14.25 2.65 10.89
C SER A 174 15.77 2.86 10.91
N GLU A 175 16.35 3.17 9.77
CA GLU A 175 17.81 3.29 9.61
C GLU A 175 18.15 4.42 8.64
N GLY A 176 18.73 5.46 9.12
CA GLY A 176 19.24 6.54 8.27
C GLY A 176 19.58 7.76 9.07
N ALA A 177 20.59 8.49 8.65
CA ALA A 177 20.80 9.83 9.10
C ALA A 177 19.76 10.71 8.41
N ALA A 178 19.13 11.57 9.17
CA ALA A 178 18.33 12.64 8.66
C ALA A 178 19.11 13.94 8.82
N ARG A 179 18.70 14.97 8.12
CA ARG A 179 19.25 16.30 8.22
C ARG A 179 18.15 17.27 8.59
N ILE A 180 18.40 18.12 9.53
CA ILE A 180 17.48 19.20 9.91
C ILE A 180 18.15 20.55 9.68
N THR A 181 17.49 21.44 8.96
CA THR A 181 17.97 22.80 8.69
C THR A 181 16.94 23.83 9.10
N GLY A 182 17.36 25.07 9.26
CA GLY A 182 16.47 26.18 9.54
C GLY A 182 17.22 27.41 10.06
N SER A 183 16.46 28.36 10.51
CA SER A 183 16.96 29.55 11.19
C SER A 183 16.55 29.52 12.66
N TYR A 184 17.38 30.08 13.50
CA TYR A 184 17.06 30.23 14.92
C TYR A 184 17.21 31.69 15.39
N ASP A 185 16.39 32.03 16.38
CA ASP A 185 16.45 33.27 17.08
C ASP A 185 16.17 32.99 18.56
N VAL A 186 17.16 33.24 19.41
CA VAL A 186 17.07 32.98 20.84
C VAL A 186 17.39 34.22 21.65
N ALA A 187 16.60 34.49 22.67
CA ALA A 187 16.80 35.55 23.62
C ALA A 187 16.93 34.93 25.02
N PHE A 188 18.19 34.84 25.51
CA PHE A 188 18.53 34.37 26.86
C PHE A 188 19.35 35.45 27.56
N PRO A 189 18.72 36.48 28.14
CA PRO A 189 19.45 37.50 28.88
C PRO A 189 20.16 36.88 30.09
N ASN A 190 21.24 37.48 30.52
CA ASN A 190 22.09 36.99 31.64
C ASN A 190 21.33 36.71 32.94
N SER A 191 20.13 37.27 33.08
CA SER A 191 19.27 37.07 34.25
C SER A 191 18.41 35.81 34.16
N TRP A 192 18.37 35.15 32.99
CA TRP A 192 17.56 33.95 32.75
C TRP A 192 18.34 32.91 31.94
N PRO A 193 18.88 31.87 32.59
CA PRO A 193 19.66 30.86 31.91
C PRO A 193 18.73 29.90 31.14
N GLY A 194 18.74 30.02 29.84
CA GLY A 194 17.97 29.16 28.92
C GLY A 194 18.87 28.34 28.01
N LYS A 195 18.30 27.30 27.41
CA LYS A 195 18.95 26.49 26.40
C LYS A 195 17.91 26.05 25.36
N LEU A 196 18.20 26.29 24.09
CA LEU A 196 17.51 25.69 22.98
C LEU A 196 18.36 24.53 22.42
N GLU A 197 17.79 23.37 22.20
CA GLU A 197 18.54 22.18 21.84
C GLU A 197 17.79 21.37 20.81
N ILE A 198 18.53 20.79 19.84
CA ILE A 198 18.06 19.79 18.91
C ILE A 198 18.71 18.46 19.28
N LEU A 199 17.88 17.45 19.54
CA LEU A 199 18.30 16.12 19.96
C LEU A 199 17.72 15.05 19.04
N ASP A 200 18.41 13.91 18.99
CA ASP A 200 17.92 12.67 18.43
C ASP A 200 17.98 11.52 19.44
N SER A 201 17.81 10.28 19.00
CA SER A 201 17.90 9.10 19.86
C SER A 201 19.28 8.87 20.47
N SER A 202 20.36 9.46 19.90
CA SER A 202 21.73 9.37 20.40
C SER A 202 22.12 10.52 21.35
N GLY A 203 21.31 11.56 21.44
CA GLY A 203 21.51 12.71 22.33
C GLY A 203 21.50 14.06 21.63
N SER A 204 22.09 15.06 22.25
CA SER A 204 22.14 16.43 21.74
C SER A 204 23.05 16.56 20.52
N GLN A 205 22.51 17.05 19.44
CA GLN A 205 23.23 17.26 18.18
C GLN A 205 23.58 18.74 17.98
N TRP A 206 22.77 19.64 18.54
CA TRP A 206 22.98 21.07 18.44
C TRP A 206 22.34 21.80 19.63
N SER A 207 22.97 22.87 20.11
CA SER A 207 22.38 23.68 21.18
C SER A 207 22.87 25.12 21.18
N LYS A 208 22.05 26.02 21.76
CA LYS A 208 22.30 27.44 22.01
C LYS A 208 21.91 27.83 23.42
N THR A 209 22.80 28.59 24.06
CA THR A 209 22.64 29.03 25.46
C THR A 209 22.82 30.54 25.64
N ALA A 210 23.05 31.28 24.56
CA ALA A 210 23.24 32.73 24.58
C ALA A 210 22.25 33.42 23.65
N THR A 211 21.94 34.67 23.87
CA THR A 211 21.13 35.48 22.97
C THR A 211 21.85 35.66 21.65
N GLU A 212 21.34 35.01 20.62
CA GLU A 212 21.88 35.07 19.27
C GLU A 212 20.86 34.60 18.24
N SER A 213 21.08 34.94 16.99
CA SER A 213 20.32 34.43 15.85
C SER A 213 21.24 33.94 14.75
N GLY A 214 20.75 33.02 13.91
CA GLY A 214 21.52 32.46 12.80
C GLY A 214 20.80 31.31 12.14
N THR A 215 21.57 30.52 11.41
CA THR A 215 21.07 29.30 10.76
C THR A 215 21.69 28.07 11.41
N PHE A 216 20.99 26.95 11.32
CA PHE A 216 21.51 25.65 11.72
C PHE A 216 21.35 24.63 10.58
N ASP A 217 22.27 23.68 10.61
CA ASP A 217 22.31 22.55 9.65
C ASP A 217 22.92 21.37 10.42
N VAL A 218 22.08 20.40 10.77
CA VAL A 218 22.40 19.35 11.72
C VAL A 218 22.01 18.00 11.19
N THR A 219 22.94 17.05 11.22
CA THR A 219 22.63 15.64 10.98
C THR A 219 22.07 15.03 12.25
N VAL A 220 20.96 14.32 12.14
CA VAL A 220 20.28 13.61 13.22
C VAL A 220 20.09 12.14 12.83
N SER A 221 20.02 11.26 13.80
CA SER A 221 19.90 9.83 13.59
C SER A 221 18.81 9.19 14.45
N GLY A 222 18.30 8.03 14.04
CA GLY A 222 17.29 7.28 14.79
C GLY A 222 15.87 7.57 14.35
N SER A 223 14.90 7.29 15.22
CA SER A 223 13.47 7.30 14.88
C SER A 223 12.76 8.63 15.11
N TYR A 224 13.44 9.62 15.70
CA TYR A 224 12.85 10.93 15.96
C TYR A 224 13.89 12.02 16.09
N VAL A 225 13.46 13.27 15.95
CA VAL A 225 14.17 14.48 16.37
C VAL A 225 13.30 15.25 17.36
N GLU A 226 13.93 15.81 18.40
CA GLU A 226 13.29 16.68 19.37
C GLU A 226 13.93 18.06 19.37
N VAL A 227 13.11 19.08 19.42
CA VAL A 227 13.52 20.43 19.79
C VAL A 227 13.08 20.63 21.22
N ARG A 228 14.04 20.93 22.10
CA ARG A 228 13.80 21.22 23.51
C ARG A 228 14.18 22.64 23.86
N PHE A 229 13.33 23.25 24.63
CA PHE A 229 13.59 24.53 25.27
C PHE A 229 13.68 24.32 26.78
N TYR A 230 14.80 24.66 27.37
CA TYR A 230 15.11 24.43 28.79
C TYR A 230 15.18 25.71 29.59
N CYS A 231 14.91 25.58 30.92
CA CYS A 231 15.45 26.42 31.96
C CYS A 231 16.65 25.70 32.58
N THR A 232 17.84 26.26 32.54
CA THR A 232 19.06 25.61 33.02
C THR A 232 19.38 25.93 34.50
N ALA A 233 18.58 26.75 35.17
CA ALA A 233 18.67 27.00 36.60
C ALA A 233 17.29 27.15 37.25
N ALA A 234 17.19 26.78 38.52
CA ALA A 234 15.96 26.99 39.29
C ALA A 234 15.75 28.48 39.57
N GLY A 235 14.51 28.93 39.44
CA GLY A 235 14.12 30.31 39.74
C GLY A 235 12.78 30.69 39.20
N GLU A 236 12.27 31.84 39.60
CA GLU A 236 11.04 32.43 39.08
C GLU A 236 11.35 33.27 37.83
N SER A 237 10.60 33.10 36.76
CA SER A 237 10.70 33.97 35.60
C SER A 237 10.13 35.36 35.93
N THR A 238 10.99 36.35 36.00
CA THR A 238 10.62 37.76 36.15
C THR A 238 10.59 38.49 34.81
N ALA A 239 10.94 37.80 33.72
CA ALA A 239 10.98 38.38 32.40
C ALA A 239 9.57 38.77 31.92
N ASP A 240 9.44 39.91 31.28
CA ASP A 240 8.22 40.29 30.60
C ASP A 240 8.01 39.38 29.40
N ASP A 241 6.73 39.13 29.05
CA ASP A 241 6.37 38.33 27.90
C ASP A 241 7.09 38.85 26.64
N GLY A 242 7.92 37.98 26.05
CA GLY A 242 8.67 38.28 24.84
C GLY A 242 10.16 38.59 25.02
N ASP A 243 10.66 38.77 26.27
CA ASP A 243 12.07 39.05 26.52
C ASP A 243 12.93 37.77 26.59
N VAL A 244 12.30 36.62 26.83
CA VAL A 244 12.95 35.30 26.92
C VAL A 244 12.23 34.32 25.99
N TYR A 245 12.89 33.87 24.96
CA TYR A 245 12.32 32.90 24.04
C TYR A 245 13.37 32.11 23.28
N GLY A 246 12.94 30.98 22.75
CA GLY A 246 13.62 30.23 21.70
C GLY A 246 12.71 30.06 20.50
N LYS A 247 13.16 30.42 19.34
CA LYS A 247 12.41 30.32 18.08
C LYS A 247 13.25 29.63 17.03
N LEU A 248 12.64 28.66 16.35
CA LEU A 248 13.11 28.12 15.08
C LEU A 248 12.14 28.54 13.97
N THR A 249 12.67 28.88 12.81
CA THR A 249 11.91 29.24 11.62
C THR A 249 12.47 28.52 10.41
N ASP A 250 11.66 28.34 9.38
CA ASP A 250 12.01 27.63 8.16
C ASP A 250 12.61 26.25 8.45
N VAL A 251 12.03 25.57 9.44
CA VAL A 251 12.54 24.27 9.87
C VAL A 251 12.17 23.22 8.86
N THR A 252 13.18 22.64 8.24
CA THR A 252 13.06 21.60 7.25
C THR A 252 13.78 20.35 7.71
N VAL A 253 13.14 19.20 7.63
CA VAL A 253 13.72 17.89 7.95
C VAL A 253 13.88 17.11 6.65
N PHE A 254 15.09 16.63 6.42
CA PHE A 254 15.43 15.84 5.24
C PHE A 254 15.74 14.41 5.66
N SER A 255 15.23 13.46 4.91
CA SER A 255 15.72 12.09 4.92
C SER A 255 16.96 12.00 4.02
N GLU A 256 17.98 11.23 4.39
CA GLU A 256 19.12 10.97 3.50
C GLU A 256 18.71 10.27 2.20
N ASN A 257 17.59 9.58 2.20
CA ASN A 257 17.09 8.81 1.05
C ASN A 257 16.24 9.63 0.08
N VAL A 258 16.12 10.96 0.26
CA VAL A 258 15.28 11.82 -0.61
C VAL A 258 15.65 11.70 -2.09
N THR A 259 16.92 11.49 -2.42
CA THR A 259 17.40 11.37 -3.80
C THR A 259 17.33 9.97 -4.38
N THR A 260 17.10 8.96 -3.56
CA THR A 260 17.14 7.53 -3.93
C THR A 260 15.91 6.76 -3.46
N LEU A 261 14.87 7.46 -3.03
CA LEU A 261 13.64 6.82 -2.57
C LEU A 261 13.02 6.01 -3.70
N ASP A 262 12.76 4.75 -3.45
CA ASP A 262 11.97 3.88 -4.31
C ASP A 262 10.94 3.09 -3.48
N GLY A 263 10.04 2.40 -4.17
CA GLY A 263 9.01 1.61 -3.50
C GLY A 263 9.56 0.52 -2.58
N LYS A 264 10.77 0.03 -2.84
CA LYS A 264 11.41 -0.98 -1.99
C LYS A 264 11.70 -0.45 -0.59
N VAL A 265 12.27 0.76 -0.48
CA VAL A 265 12.60 1.38 0.82
C VAL A 265 11.34 1.52 1.69
N ILE A 266 10.26 2.00 1.08
CA ILE A 266 8.97 2.16 1.77
C ILE A 266 8.40 0.81 2.19
N ALA A 267 8.44 -0.18 1.31
CA ALA A 267 7.91 -1.51 1.59
C ALA A 267 8.74 -2.27 2.65
N ASP A 268 10.06 -2.12 2.65
CA ASP A 268 10.95 -2.69 3.70
C ASP A 268 10.58 -2.12 5.08
N ASP A 269 10.41 -0.80 5.18
CA ASP A 269 10.00 -0.13 6.43
C ASP A 269 8.61 -0.55 6.90
N ILE A 270 7.66 -0.69 5.98
CA ILE A 270 6.31 -1.15 6.30
C ILE A 270 6.32 -2.59 6.80
N ALA A 271 7.12 -3.49 6.20
CA ALA A 271 7.23 -4.86 6.67
C ALA A 271 7.77 -4.93 8.11
N ILE A 272 8.80 -4.14 8.40
CA ILE A 272 9.37 -4.01 9.75
C ILE A 272 8.32 -3.43 10.73
N TYR A 273 7.60 -2.40 10.32
CA TYR A 273 6.53 -1.77 11.12
C TYR A 273 5.42 -2.75 11.47
N LEU A 274 4.89 -3.48 10.49
CA LEU A 274 3.80 -4.43 10.70
C LEU A 274 4.24 -5.62 11.58
N ASN A 275 5.49 -6.08 11.44
CA ASN A 275 6.05 -7.10 12.33
C ASN A 275 6.18 -6.57 13.77
N GLY A 276 6.69 -5.35 13.94
CA GLY A 276 6.89 -4.71 15.25
C GLY A 276 5.59 -4.44 16.01
N ASN A 277 4.45 -4.34 15.30
CA ASN A 277 3.12 -4.13 15.87
C ASN A 277 2.27 -5.41 15.91
N ASP A 278 2.88 -6.59 15.81
CA ASP A 278 2.22 -7.90 15.94
C ASP A 278 1.09 -8.16 14.90
N HIS A 279 1.19 -7.56 13.71
CA HIS A 279 0.20 -7.79 12.63
C HIS A 279 0.35 -9.14 11.92
N GLY A 280 1.18 -10.03 12.42
CA GLY A 280 1.36 -11.38 11.92
C GLY A 280 2.13 -11.48 10.60
N ILE A 281 2.71 -10.38 10.12
CA ILE A 281 3.57 -10.31 8.92
C ILE A 281 5.03 -10.44 9.36
N SER A 282 5.84 -11.13 8.56
CA SER A 282 7.27 -11.32 8.82
C SER A 282 8.07 -10.05 8.50
N ASN A 283 9.14 -9.80 9.24
CA ASN A 283 10.13 -8.77 8.90
C ASN A 283 11.18 -9.23 7.88
N ASP A 284 11.00 -10.40 7.25
CA ASP A 284 11.85 -10.87 6.18
C ASP A 284 11.49 -10.13 4.87
N VAL A 285 12.36 -9.22 4.47
CA VAL A 285 12.19 -8.35 3.29
C VAL A 285 12.82 -8.93 2.01
N THR A 286 13.22 -10.20 2.01
CA THR A 286 13.93 -10.82 0.88
C THR A 286 13.13 -10.91 -0.41
N LEU A 287 11.78 -10.84 -0.34
CA LEU A 287 10.90 -10.85 -1.50
C LEU A 287 10.54 -9.45 -1.99
N ILE A 288 10.98 -8.40 -1.31
CA ILE A 288 10.73 -7.03 -1.71
C ILE A 288 11.78 -6.62 -2.74
N GLN A 289 11.34 -6.42 -3.98
CA GLN A 289 12.20 -6.02 -5.09
C GLN A 289 12.08 -4.51 -5.32
N SER A 290 13.17 -3.86 -5.75
CA SER A 290 13.11 -2.48 -6.20
C SER A 290 12.41 -2.41 -7.56
N PRO A 291 11.36 -1.59 -7.70
CA PRO A 291 10.76 -1.32 -9.01
C PRO A 291 11.70 -0.57 -9.96
N GLY A 292 12.85 -0.09 -9.48
CA GLY A 292 13.83 0.65 -10.28
C GLY A 292 13.38 2.08 -10.64
N ARG A 293 12.20 2.51 -10.19
CA ARG A 293 11.70 3.87 -10.37
C ARG A 293 12.00 4.69 -9.12
N GLN A 294 12.62 5.85 -9.33
CA GLN A 294 12.77 6.84 -8.27
C GLN A 294 11.43 7.53 -8.03
N LEU A 295 10.99 7.51 -6.78
CA LEU A 295 9.84 8.25 -6.31
C LEU A 295 10.29 9.62 -5.84
N SER A 296 9.42 10.60 -5.98
CA SER A 296 9.63 11.90 -5.35
C SER A 296 9.52 11.76 -3.83
N PRO A 297 10.05 12.74 -3.09
CA PRO A 297 9.85 12.82 -1.66
C PRO A 297 8.38 12.64 -1.30
N ALA A 298 8.10 11.69 -0.41
CA ALA A 298 6.73 11.32 -0.04
C ALA A 298 6.50 11.53 1.45
N TYR A 299 5.34 12.06 1.81
CA TYR A 299 4.88 12.12 3.19
C TYR A 299 3.46 11.61 3.32
N PHE A 300 3.29 10.71 4.27
CA PHE A 300 2.05 10.06 4.58
C PHE A 300 1.55 10.58 5.92
N ASP A 301 0.74 11.66 5.91
CA ASP A 301 0.32 12.40 7.10
C ASP A 301 -1.19 12.43 7.34
N THR A 302 -1.93 11.86 6.44
CA THR A 302 -3.40 11.95 6.46
C THR A 302 -4.04 10.65 6.92
N ASP A 303 -3.49 10.02 7.96
CA ASP A 303 -4.00 8.77 8.53
C ASP A 303 -4.09 7.63 7.50
N MET A 304 -3.09 7.54 6.61
CA MET A 304 -3.01 6.46 5.63
C MET A 304 -2.64 5.14 6.30
N THR A 305 -3.23 4.07 5.82
CA THR A 305 -2.85 2.72 6.22
C THR A 305 -1.60 2.24 5.46
N PRO A 306 -0.83 1.28 6.00
CA PRO A 306 0.25 0.61 5.26
C PRO A 306 -0.17 0.13 3.87
N ALA A 307 -1.38 -0.42 3.74
CA ALA A 307 -1.93 -0.89 2.47
C ALA A 307 -2.11 0.26 1.45
N GLU A 308 -2.64 1.41 1.88
CA GLU A 308 -2.80 2.58 1.01
C GLU A 308 -1.46 3.15 0.57
N VAL A 309 -0.46 3.17 1.46
CA VAL A 309 0.90 3.61 1.12
C VAL A 309 1.56 2.67 0.11
N LEU A 310 1.44 1.36 0.30
CA LEU A 310 1.97 0.37 -0.65
C LEU A 310 1.26 0.44 -2.02
N SER A 311 -0.07 0.60 -2.01
CA SER A 311 -0.84 0.80 -3.24
C SER A 311 -0.45 2.10 -3.93
N TRP A 312 -0.16 3.16 -3.17
CA TRP A 312 0.41 4.40 -3.73
C TRP A 312 1.76 4.15 -4.41
N CYS A 313 2.66 3.35 -3.82
CA CYS A 313 3.92 3.00 -4.47
C CYS A 313 3.71 2.24 -5.80
N CYS A 314 2.74 1.33 -5.84
CA CYS A 314 2.45 0.50 -7.01
C CYS A 314 1.86 1.28 -8.19
N GLN A 315 1.13 2.37 -7.93
CA GLN A 315 0.48 3.14 -9.01
C GLN A 315 1.45 3.78 -10.02
N PHE A 316 2.73 3.90 -9.66
CA PHE A 316 3.74 4.48 -10.55
C PHE A 316 4.38 3.44 -11.49
N GLY A 317 4.16 2.16 -11.26
CA GLY A 317 4.81 1.07 -11.99
C GLY A 317 6.31 0.99 -11.74
N ASP A 318 6.98 0.16 -12.53
CA ASP A 318 8.44 0.04 -12.50
C ASP A 318 9.14 1.07 -13.43
N SER A 319 10.46 0.93 -13.61
CA SER A 319 11.26 1.84 -14.50
C SER A 319 10.83 1.79 -15.95
N ASP A 320 10.25 0.68 -16.41
CA ASP A 320 9.79 0.47 -17.78
C ASP A 320 8.30 0.84 -17.95
N GLY A 321 7.61 1.16 -16.86
CA GLY A 321 6.19 1.49 -16.81
C GLY A 321 5.29 0.27 -16.63
N ASP A 322 5.87 -0.91 -16.40
CA ASP A 322 5.09 -2.12 -16.14
C ASP A 322 4.45 -2.07 -14.74
N PRO A 323 3.30 -2.72 -14.56
CA PRO A 323 2.59 -2.76 -13.29
C PRO A 323 3.44 -3.38 -12.17
N VAL A 324 3.35 -2.82 -10.97
CA VAL A 324 3.95 -3.34 -9.75
C VAL A 324 2.85 -3.78 -8.80
N VAL A 325 3.09 -4.86 -8.07
CA VAL A 325 2.15 -5.42 -7.08
C VAL A 325 2.86 -5.62 -5.77
N TRP A 326 2.20 -5.26 -4.69
CA TRP A 326 2.61 -5.58 -3.34
C TRP A 326 1.70 -6.67 -2.74
N GLY A 327 2.19 -7.40 -1.76
CA GLY A 327 1.35 -8.39 -1.09
C GLY A 327 2.05 -9.16 0.01
N VAL A 328 1.34 -10.20 0.49
CA VAL A 328 1.87 -11.18 1.45
C VAL A 328 1.93 -12.54 0.75
N ASP A 329 3.07 -13.20 0.86
CA ASP A 329 3.39 -14.48 0.25
C ASP A 329 2.30 -15.55 0.49
N PHE A 330 2.12 -16.44 -0.48
CA PHE A 330 1.18 -17.56 -0.43
C PHE A 330 1.74 -18.78 0.34
N ASP A 331 2.61 -18.53 1.30
CA ASP A 331 3.18 -19.56 2.17
C ASP A 331 3.01 -19.24 3.67
N GLU A 332 3.55 -20.10 4.54
CA GLU A 332 3.45 -19.92 5.99
C GLU A 332 4.44 -18.89 6.56
N ASN A 333 5.38 -18.38 5.75
CA ASN A 333 6.37 -17.43 6.23
C ASN A 333 5.81 -16.02 6.32
N ARG A 334 4.69 -15.73 5.62
CA ARG A 334 3.97 -14.45 5.67
C ARG A 334 4.87 -13.26 5.35
N ARG A 335 5.77 -13.44 4.40
CA ARG A 335 6.69 -12.38 3.96
C ARG A 335 5.96 -11.40 3.06
N MET A 336 6.24 -10.13 3.24
CA MET A 336 5.83 -9.14 2.25
C MET A 336 6.65 -9.29 0.98
N PHE A 337 6.00 -9.01 -0.15
CA PHE A 337 6.66 -8.85 -1.44
C PHE A 337 6.22 -7.56 -2.11
N LEU A 338 7.10 -7.05 -2.95
CA LEU A 338 6.85 -5.98 -3.90
C LEU A 338 7.58 -6.39 -5.18
N GLU A 339 6.86 -6.55 -6.28
CA GLU A 339 7.46 -7.06 -7.51
C GLU A 339 6.75 -6.52 -8.76
N PRO A 340 7.47 -6.35 -9.89
CA PRO A 340 6.84 -6.13 -11.18
C PRO A 340 5.99 -7.33 -11.60
N VAL A 341 4.89 -7.07 -12.28
CA VAL A 341 4.03 -8.13 -12.81
C VAL A 341 4.69 -8.80 -14.01
N ASP A 342 4.81 -10.12 -13.98
CA ASP A 342 5.30 -10.86 -15.15
C ASP A 342 4.20 -10.94 -16.22
N LEU A 343 4.36 -10.15 -17.26
CA LEU A 343 3.47 -10.08 -18.43
C LEU A 343 3.97 -10.94 -19.61
N THR A 344 4.98 -11.78 -19.41
CA THR A 344 5.62 -12.54 -20.49
C THR A 344 5.51 -14.06 -20.33
N THR A 345 5.58 -14.56 -19.11
CA THR A 345 5.62 -16.01 -18.84
C THR A 345 4.22 -16.61 -18.79
N ILE A 346 3.93 -17.61 -19.62
CA ILE A 346 2.69 -18.37 -19.53
C ILE A 346 2.80 -19.35 -18.37
N LYS A 347 1.99 -19.12 -17.33
CA LYS A 347 1.95 -19.96 -16.11
C LYS A 347 0.95 -21.12 -16.25
N TYR A 348 -0.21 -20.83 -16.80
CA TYR A 348 -1.30 -21.79 -16.96
C TYR A 348 -1.85 -21.78 -18.38
N VAL A 349 -2.36 -22.95 -18.79
CA VAL A 349 -3.04 -23.15 -20.06
C VAL A 349 -4.42 -23.73 -19.80
N VAL A 350 -5.44 -23.09 -20.32
CA VAL A 350 -6.84 -23.49 -20.22
C VAL A 350 -7.35 -23.94 -21.58
N SER A 351 -8.04 -25.09 -21.64
CA SER A 351 -8.75 -25.53 -22.83
C SER A 351 -10.23 -25.14 -22.74
N PRO A 352 -10.86 -24.65 -23.81
CA PRO A 352 -12.29 -24.34 -23.85
C PRO A 352 -13.20 -25.53 -23.49
N ILE A 353 -12.73 -26.76 -23.68
CA ILE A 353 -13.50 -27.98 -23.32
C ILE A 353 -13.64 -28.08 -21.79
N GLN A 354 -12.72 -27.49 -21.01
CA GLN A 354 -12.69 -27.54 -19.55
C GLN A 354 -13.27 -26.30 -18.89
N ALA A 355 -13.54 -25.25 -19.65
CA ALA A 355 -13.90 -23.96 -19.10
C ALA A 355 -15.27 -23.47 -19.58
N GLN A 356 -16.06 -22.95 -18.62
CA GLN A 356 -17.16 -22.05 -18.95
C GLN A 356 -16.58 -20.63 -19.01
N LEU A 357 -16.63 -20.04 -20.18
CA LEU A 357 -16.00 -18.78 -20.45
C LEU A 357 -17.09 -17.70 -20.54
N GLU A 358 -17.02 -16.71 -19.69
CA GLU A 358 -17.82 -15.49 -19.80
C GLU A 358 -16.90 -14.32 -20.14
N ARG A 359 -17.18 -13.63 -21.23
CA ARG A 359 -16.52 -12.42 -21.64
C ARG A 359 -17.57 -11.34 -21.82
N SER A 360 -17.43 -10.24 -21.14
CA SER A 360 -18.17 -9.02 -21.40
C SER A 360 -17.25 -7.99 -22.03
N GLY A 361 -17.68 -7.32 -23.08
CA GLY A 361 -16.99 -6.16 -23.64
C GLY A 361 -17.87 -4.93 -23.45
N ASP A 362 -17.31 -3.86 -22.95
CA ASP A 362 -18.01 -2.58 -22.80
C ASP A 362 -17.44 -1.55 -23.78
N TRP A 363 -18.31 -1.06 -24.65
CA TRP A 363 -18.01 0.06 -25.54
C TRP A 363 -18.06 1.41 -24.83
N GLY A 364 -18.68 1.48 -23.65
CA GLY A 364 -18.92 2.73 -22.94
C GLY A 364 -17.65 3.50 -22.58
N GLU A 365 -16.53 2.79 -22.44
CA GLU A 365 -15.24 3.38 -22.09
C GLU A 365 -14.28 3.53 -23.26
N SER A 366 -14.55 2.93 -24.42
CA SER A 366 -13.70 3.06 -25.60
C SER A 366 -13.92 4.39 -26.34
N ALA A 367 -12.90 4.84 -27.05
CA ALA A 367 -13.00 5.90 -28.04
C ALA A 367 -11.86 5.82 -29.05
N GLN A 368 -12.16 6.04 -30.32
CA GLN A 368 -11.22 5.98 -31.42
C GLN A 368 -10.71 7.37 -31.83
N VAL A 369 -11.34 8.42 -31.32
CA VAL A 369 -10.91 9.83 -31.50
C VAL A 369 -10.90 10.51 -30.15
N VAL A 370 -9.77 11.10 -29.78
CA VAL A 370 -9.56 11.69 -28.46
C VAL A 370 -8.88 13.04 -28.56
N TYR A 371 -9.25 13.96 -27.69
CA TYR A 371 -8.55 15.23 -27.50
C TYR A 371 -8.44 15.55 -26.01
N ALA A 372 -7.41 16.26 -25.61
CA ALA A 372 -7.28 16.75 -24.26
C ALA A 372 -7.89 18.13 -24.08
N VAL A 373 -8.46 18.35 -22.89
CA VAL A 373 -8.86 19.65 -22.36
C VAL A 373 -8.03 19.91 -21.10
N TYR A 374 -7.27 21.00 -21.09
CA TYR A 374 -6.36 21.35 -20.00
C TYR A 374 -6.37 22.86 -19.75
N SER A 375 -5.78 23.30 -18.65
CA SER A 375 -5.58 24.72 -18.37
C SER A 375 -4.14 25.10 -18.74
N ASP A 376 -3.98 26.24 -19.43
CA ASP A 376 -2.66 26.80 -19.70
C ASP A 376 -2.07 27.53 -18.46
N GLU A 377 -0.86 28.08 -18.59
CA GLU A 377 -0.20 28.83 -17.52
C GLU A 377 -1.00 30.09 -17.06
N GLY A 378 -1.86 30.61 -17.91
CA GLY A 378 -2.76 31.72 -17.60
C GLY A 378 -4.06 31.29 -16.94
N GLY A 379 -4.30 29.99 -16.76
CA GLY A 379 -5.53 29.42 -16.23
C GLY A 379 -6.68 29.35 -17.25
N GLU A 380 -6.42 29.65 -18.53
CA GLU A 380 -7.41 29.52 -19.60
C GLU A 380 -7.54 28.06 -20.05
N THR A 381 -8.77 27.66 -20.35
CA THR A 381 -9.05 26.30 -20.84
C THR A 381 -8.60 26.18 -22.30
N GLN A 382 -7.67 25.27 -22.54
CA GLN A 382 -7.15 24.94 -23.87
C GLN A 382 -7.63 23.55 -24.31
N ARG A 383 -7.50 23.30 -25.62
CA ARG A 383 -7.83 22.00 -26.23
C ARG A 383 -6.77 21.61 -27.23
N THR A 384 -6.35 20.32 -27.20
CA THR A 384 -5.47 19.76 -28.26
C THR A 384 -6.22 19.52 -29.57
N ALA A 385 -5.45 19.30 -30.64
CA ALA A 385 -6.00 18.66 -31.84
C ALA A 385 -6.52 17.25 -31.52
N ASP A 386 -7.39 16.73 -32.37
CA ASP A 386 -7.87 15.37 -32.28
C ASP A 386 -6.72 14.38 -32.62
N SER A 387 -6.56 13.38 -31.78
CA SER A 387 -5.77 12.18 -32.06
C SER A 387 -6.71 11.04 -32.38
N SER A 388 -6.41 10.21 -33.36
CA SER A 388 -7.28 9.13 -33.80
C SER A 388 -6.52 7.84 -34.08
N ASP A 389 -7.16 6.71 -33.81
CA ASP A 389 -6.75 5.39 -34.27
C ASP A 389 -7.47 5.09 -35.59
N SER A 390 -6.78 5.34 -36.70
CA SER A 390 -7.32 5.15 -38.06
C SER A 390 -7.60 3.69 -38.37
N ASP A 391 -6.75 2.78 -37.89
CA ASP A 391 -6.88 1.35 -38.16
C ASP A 391 -8.15 0.80 -37.48
N MET A 392 -8.41 1.25 -36.26
CA MET A 392 -9.62 0.84 -35.54
C MET A 392 -10.88 1.46 -36.15
N ILE A 393 -10.82 2.72 -36.60
CA ILE A 393 -11.94 3.36 -37.30
C ILE A 393 -12.27 2.59 -38.60
N ASP A 394 -11.26 2.20 -39.37
CA ASP A 394 -11.45 1.42 -40.60
C ASP A 394 -12.02 0.03 -40.29
N ARG A 395 -11.55 -0.66 -39.25
CA ARG A 395 -12.10 -1.93 -38.78
C ARG A 395 -13.57 -1.84 -38.36
N LEU A 396 -14.00 -0.68 -37.88
CA LEU A 396 -15.38 -0.37 -37.50
C LEU A 396 -16.24 0.13 -38.66
N GLY A 397 -15.72 0.11 -39.88
CA GLY A 397 -16.44 0.56 -41.06
C GLY A 397 -16.67 2.08 -41.10
N GLY A 398 -15.78 2.85 -40.52
CA GLY A 398 -15.83 4.31 -40.44
C GLY A 398 -16.60 4.84 -39.23
N TYR A 399 -17.11 3.98 -38.35
CA TYR A 399 -17.74 4.39 -37.10
C TYR A 399 -16.68 4.69 -36.04
N TYR A 400 -16.87 5.76 -35.26
CA TYR A 400 -15.99 6.10 -34.16
C TYR A 400 -16.72 6.79 -33.02
N ILE A 401 -16.21 6.64 -31.80
CA ILE A 401 -16.59 7.37 -30.62
C ILE A 401 -15.52 8.43 -30.36
N ARG A 402 -15.94 9.64 -30.04
CA ARG A 402 -15.07 10.76 -29.72
C ARG A 402 -15.18 11.13 -28.25
N ARG A 403 -14.03 11.28 -27.58
CA ARG A 403 -13.98 11.60 -26.14
C ARG A 403 -13.04 12.77 -25.85
N ALA A 404 -13.40 13.54 -24.83
CA ALA A 404 -12.55 14.58 -24.25
C ALA A 404 -11.89 14.03 -22.99
N LEU A 405 -10.57 14.12 -22.88
CA LEU A 405 -9.80 13.84 -21.69
C LEU A 405 -9.55 15.14 -20.93
N LYS A 406 -9.93 15.19 -19.66
CA LYS A 406 -9.56 16.31 -18.78
C LYS A 406 -8.19 15.99 -18.19
N ILE A 407 -7.18 16.73 -18.57
CA ILE A 407 -5.83 16.61 -18.04
C ILE A 407 -5.60 17.81 -17.13
N SER A 408 -5.33 17.53 -15.87
CA SER A 408 -4.97 18.53 -14.87
C SER A 408 -3.53 18.29 -14.44
N GLY A 409 -2.87 19.37 -14.04
CA GLY A 409 -1.60 19.23 -13.44
C GLY A 409 -0.40 19.39 -14.34
N THR A 410 -0.57 19.64 -15.63
CA THR A 410 0.53 20.02 -16.53
C THR A 410 0.02 20.98 -17.57
N THR A 411 0.88 21.94 -17.95
CA THR A 411 0.70 22.86 -19.09
C THR A 411 1.61 22.47 -20.27
N ASP A 412 2.46 21.45 -20.06
CA ASP A 412 3.42 20.96 -21.05
C ASP A 412 2.70 20.22 -22.19
N ALA A 413 2.76 20.79 -23.39
CA ALA A 413 2.07 20.27 -24.57
C ALA A 413 2.57 18.86 -24.98
N ASP A 414 3.86 18.57 -24.79
CA ASP A 414 4.42 17.26 -25.14
C ASP A 414 3.92 16.18 -24.21
N ARG A 415 3.85 16.44 -22.90
CA ARG A 415 3.27 15.52 -21.91
C ARG A 415 1.79 15.30 -22.12
N ILE A 416 1.05 16.35 -22.49
CA ILE A 416 -0.38 16.25 -22.80
C ILE A 416 -0.58 15.38 -24.05
N ALA A 417 0.24 15.55 -25.07
CA ALA A 417 0.17 14.73 -26.29
C ALA A 417 0.51 13.26 -26.00
N GLU A 418 1.50 12.99 -25.16
CA GLU A 418 1.87 11.65 -24.73
C GLU A 418 0.74 10.98 -23.93
N ALA A 419 0.12 11.70 -22.99
CA ALA A 419 -1.03 11.21 -22.23
C ALA A 419 -2.22 10.84 -23.14
N VAL A 420 -2.50 11.67 -24.16
CA VAL A 420 -3.56 11.38 -25.14
C VAL A 420 -3.22 10.13 -25.97
N ALA A 421 -1.96 10.00 -26.40
CA ALA A 421 -1.51 8.85 -27.17
C ALA A 421 -1.61 7.53 -26.36
N LEU A 422 -1.16 7.55 -25.12
CA LEU A 422 -1.26 6.40 -24.21
C LEU A 422 -2.73 6.01 -23.97
N TRP A 423 -3.57 6.99 -23.66
CA TRP A 423 -4.99 6.72 -23.44
C TRP A 423 -5.64 6.11 -24.70
N LEU A 424 -5.34 6.63 -25.88
CA LEU A 424 -5.89 6.13 -27.15
C LEU A 424 -5.41 4.70 -27.43
N ALA A 425 -4.13 4.42 -27.24
CA ALA A 425 -3.57 3.08 -27.41
C ALA A 425 -4.27 2.03 -26.51
N GLU A 426 -4.67 2.42 -25.31
CA GLU A 426 -5.34 1.52 -24.36
C GLU A 426 -6.84 1.40 -24.57
N ASN A 427 -7.50 2.44 -25.07
CA ASN A 427 -8.97 2.52 -25.07
C ASN A 427 -9.59 2.64 -26.47
N ALA A 428 -8.80 2.53 -27.55
CA ALA A 428 -9.35 2.52 -28.90
C ALA A 428 -10.18 1.24 -29.16
N GLU A 429 -9.76 0.12 -28.58
CA GLU A 429 -10.52 -1.13 -28.61
C GLU A 429 -11.41 -1.27 -27.35
N PRO A 430 -12.58 -1.94 -27.48
CA PRO A 430 -13.43 -2.23 -26.32
C PRO A 430 -12.70 -3.14 -25.33
N LYS A 431 -12.59 -2.71 -24.09
CA LYS A 431 -12.00 -3.53 -23.03
C LYS A 431 -12.87 -4.74 -22.76
N SER A 432 -12.25 -5.90 -22.64
CA SER A 432 -12.92 -7.12 -22.23
C SER A 432 -12.49 -7.50 -20.82
N ALA A 433 -13.41 -7.40 -19.88
CA ALA A 433 -13.26 -8.03 -18.57
C ALA A 433 -13.92 -9.42 -18.60
N GLY A 434 -13.34 -10.39 -17.92
CA GLY A 434 -13.93 -11.71 -17.87
C GLY A 434 -13.41 -12.57 -16.75
N SER A 435 -14.23 -13.51 -16.35
CA SER A 435 -13.83 -14.61 -15.50
C SER A 435 -14.02 -15.93 -16.23
N PHE A 436 -13.22 -16.91 -15.85
CA PHE A 436 -13.24 -18.24 -16.46
C PHE A 436 -13.46 -19.26 -15.37
N LYS A 437 -14.59 -19.95 -15.41
CA LYS A 437 -14.85 -21.06 -14.50
C LYS A 437 -14.32 -22.36 -15.11
N VAL A 438 -13.34 -22.96 -14.45
CA VAL A 438 -12.69 -24.21 -14.85
C VAL A 438 -13.04 -25.31 -13.87
N ILE A 439 -13.39 -26.50 -14.37
CA ILE A 439 -13.70 -27.67 -13.54
C ILE A 439 -12.49 -28.60 -13.52
N GLY A 440 -12.09 -29.06 -12.33
CA GLY A 440 -11.03 -30.03 -12.12
C GLY A 440 -9.61 -29.45 -12.09
N GLY A 441 -9.29 -28.47 -12.92
CA GLY A 441 -7.96 -27.84 -12.94
C GLY A 441 -7.50 -27.40 -14.32
N VAL A 442 -6.25 -26.92 -14.39
CA VAL A 442 -5.60 -26.39 -15.58
C VAL A 442 -4.33 -27.16 -15.91
N SER A 443 -3.68 -26.85 -17.01
CA SER A 443 -2.38 -27.41 -17.37
C SER A 443 -1.29 -26.35 -17.30
N LYS A 444 -0.04 -26.72 -16.98
CA LYS A 444 1.13 -25.89 -17.27
C LYS A 444 1.46 -25.96 -18.77
N PRO A 445 2.24 -25.04 -19.33
CA PRO A 445 2.74 -25.11 -20.71
C PRO A 445 3.45 -26.41 -21.03
N THR A 446 4.07 -27.04 -20.04
CA THR A 446 4.75 -28.33 -20.13
C THR A 446 3.77 -29.53 -20.23
N GLY A 447 2.45 -29.30 -20.14
CA GLY A 447 1.44 -30.34 -20.10
C GLY A 447 1.18 -30.94 -18.71
N LEU A 448 1.90 -30.49 -17.67
CA LEU A 448 1.66 -30.94 -16.30
C LEU A 448 0.31 -30.41 -15.81
N PHE A 449 -0.56 -31.31 -15.34
CA PHE A 449 -1.86 -30.93 -14.76
C PHE A 449 -1.70 -30.30 -13.38
N VAL A 450 -2.40 -29.19 -13.15
CA VAL A 450 -2.52 -28.47 -11.87
C VAL A 450 -3.96 -28.58 -11.40
N PRO A 451 -4.23 -29.24 -10.27
CA PRO A 451 -5.57 -29.33 -9.69
C PRO A 451 -6.17 -27.95 -9.39
N TYR A 452 -7.50 -27.83 -9.44
CA TYR A 452 -8.24 -26.58 -9.21
C TYR A 452 -7.90 -25.89 -7.89
N ASP A 453 -7.61 -26.67 -6.86
CA ASP A 453 -7.27 -26.20 -5.51
C ASP A 453 -5.79 -25.82 -5.30
N GLU A 454 -4.96 -26.01 -6.33
CA GLU A 454 -3.53 -25.68 -6.28
C GLU A 454 -3.15 -24.49 -7.18
N ILE A 455 -4.14 -23.89 -7.83
CA ILE A 455 -3.94 -22.72 -8.68
C ILE A 455 -3.82 -21.49 -7.80
N VAL A 456 -2.78 -20.69 -8.01
CA VAL A 456 -2.54 -19.42 -7.31
C VAL A 456 -2.43 -18.28 -8.32
N PRO A 457 -2.89 -17.06 -7.99
CA PRO A 457 -2.76 -15.91 -8.87
C PRO A 457 -1.28 -15.44 -8.95
N GLY A 458 -1.01 -14.48 -9.82
CA GLY A 458 0.30 -13.88 -10.00
C GLY A 458 1.34 -14.75 -10.70
N GLY A 459 2.51 -14.17 -10.96
CA GLY A 459 3.67 -14.86 -11.53
C GLY A 459 3.47 -15.35 -12.97
N GLY A 460 2.73 -14.60 -13.81
CA GLY A 460 2.60 -14.85 -15.24
C GLY A 460 1.17 -14.88 -15.78
N LEU A 461 1.07 -15.25 -17.04
CA LEU A 461 -0.14 -15.22 -17.85
C LEU A 461 -0.90 -16.54 -17.83
N VAL A 462 -2.20 -16.46 -18.02
CA VAL A 462 -3.05 -17.60 -18.40
C VAL A 462 -3.29 -17.53 -19.89
N GLN A 463 -3.00 -18.65 -20.60
CA GLN A 463 -3.28 -18.83 -22.01
C GLN A 463 -4.56 -19.63 -22.17
N VAL A 464 -5.52 -19.11 -22.90
CA VAL A 464 -6.71 -19.85 -23.32
C VAL A 464 -6.52 -20.30 -24.76
N ARG A 465 -6.40 -21.61 -24.99
CA ARG A 465 -6.24 -22.19 -26.32
C ARG A 465 -7.58 -22.27 -27.03
N GLU A 466 -7.54 -22.14 -28.35
CA GLU A 466 -8.72 -22.28 -29.24
C GLU A 466 -9.86 -21.29 -28.91
N TRP A 467 -9.56 -20.23 -28.15
CA TRP A 467 -10.48 -19.15 -27.93
C TRP A 467 -10.44 -18.20 -29.13
N ARG A 468 -11.49 -18.20 -29.92
CA ARG A 468 -11.66 -17.19 -30.96
C ARG A 468 -12.06 -15.87 -30.32
N ALA A 469 -11.14 -14.93 -30.29
CA ALA A 469 -11.54 -13.54 -30.16
C ALA A 469 -12.53 -13.25 -31.31
N ARG A 470 -13.62 -12.55 -31.02
CA ARG A 470 -14.69 -12.25 -31.99
C ARG A 470 -14.19 -11.52 -33.24
N GLU A 471 -12.97 -11.02 -33.18
CA GLU A 471 -12.31 -10.16 -34.18
C GLU A 471 -11.17 -10.82 -34.96
N ALA A 472 -10.87 -12.08 -34.71
CA ALA A 472 -9.95 -12.79 -35.58
C ALA A 472 -10.61 -12.94 -36.95
N THR A 473 -10.34 -12.01 -37.83
CA THR A 473 -10.61 -12.17 -39.26
C THR A 473 -9.84 -13.38 -39.72
N PHE A 474 -10.57 -14.42 -40.08
CA PHE A 474 -10.05 -15.69 -40.54
C PHE A 474 -9.40 -15.50 -41.90
N THR A 475 -8.16 -15.10 -41.95
CA THR A 475 -7.37 -14.91 -43.19
C THR A 475 -6.20 -15.88 -43.31
N GLY A 476 -6.09 -16.90 -42.47
CA GLY A 476 -4.96 -17.82 -42.56
C GLY A 476 -5.26 -19.21 -42.02
N THR A 477 -4.50 -20.15 -42.49
CA THR A 477 -4.51 -21.57 -42.14
C THR A 477 -3.78 -21.88 -40.83
N ASP A 478 -3.41 -20.89 -40.05
CA ASP A 478 -2.64 -21.11 -38.82
C ASP A 478 -3.54 -21.03 -37.59
N TYR A 479 -3.81 -22.22 -37.02
CA TYR A 479 -4.58 -22.38 -35.77
C TYR A 479 -3.93 -21.73 -34.55
N ARG A 480 -2.73 -21.21 -34.67
CA ARG A 480 -1.96 -20.59 -33.57
C ARG A 480 -2.39 -19.16 -33.25
N ASP A 481 -3.06 -18.48 -34.18
CA ASP A 481 -3.51 -17.09 -34.00
C ASP A 481 -4.78 -16.96 -33.15
N ASN A 482 -5.27 -18.05 -32.56
CA ASN A 482 -6.49 -18.09 -31.75
C ASN A 482 -6.19 -18.24 -30.25
N GLU A 483 -5.00 -17.90 -29.82
CA GLU A 483 -4.62 -18.00 -28.42
C GLU A 483 -4.79 -16.61 -27.76
N THR A 484 -5.56 -16.56 -26.69
CA THR A 484 -5.71 -15.33 -25.88
C THR A 484 -4.95 -15.53 -24.57
N THR A 485 -4.13 -14.56 -24.21
CA THR A 485 -3.42 -14.52 -22.93
C THR A 485 -3.94 -13.37 -22.08
N PHE A 486 -3.97 -13.56 -20.78
CA PHE A 486 -4.31 -12.51 -19.84
C PHE A 486 -3.55 -12.68 -18.50
N PRO A 487 -3.21 -11.60 -17.80
CA PRO A 487 -2.67 -11.66 -16.45
C PRO A 487 -3.75 -12.15 -15.47
N LEU A 488 -3.36 -12.99 -14.52
CA LEU A 488 -4.27 -13.57 -13.54
C LEU A 488 -4.31 -12.71 -12.28
N ALA A 489 -5.40 -11.97 -12.08
CA ALA A 489 -5.59 -11.11 -10.92
C ALA A 489 -6.21 -11.83 -9.71
N GLY A 490 -6.96 -12.89 -9.93
CA GLY A 490 -7.60 -13.58 -8.83
C GLY A 490 -7.95 -15.03 -9.13
N VAL A 491 -8.04 -15.80 -8.07
CA VAL A 491 -8.41 -17.23 -8.10
C VAL A 491 -9.42 -17.48 -7.01
N LYS A 492 -10.64 -17.84 -7.38
CA LYS A 492 -11.69 -18.20 -6.44
C LYS A 492 -12.03 -19.68 -6.59
N VAL A 493 -11.81 -20.43 -5.54
CA VAL A 493 -11.98 -21.87 -5.51
C VAL A 493 -13.27 -22.23 -4.79
N ASN A 494 -14.01 -23.17 -5.36
CA ASN A 494 -15.17 -23.81 -4.76
C ASN A 494 -14.95 -25.32 -4.72
N GLU A 495 -14.83 -25.87 -3.51
CA GLU A 495 -14.58 -27.30 -3.34
C GLU A 495 -15.81 -28.17 -3.66
N ASP A 496 -17.03 -27.65 -3.45
CA ASP A 496 -18.26 -28.43 -3.62
C ASP A 496 -18.48 -28.89 -5.06
N ASP A 497 -18.13 -28.05 -6.01
CA ASP A 497 -18.23 -28.36 -7.45
C ASP A 497 -16.85 -28.62 -8.09
N MET A 498 -15.79 -28.68 -7.30
CA MET A 498 -14.40 -28.86 -7.75
C MET A 498 -14.01 -27.86 -8.85
N SER A 499 -14.46 -26.64 -8.72
CA SER A 499 -14.24 -25.60 -9.71
C SER A 499 -13.34 -24.48 -9.18
N VAL A 500 -12.71 -23.81 -10.13
CA VAL A 500 -11.95 -22.59 -9.90
C VAL A 500 -12.41 -21.53 -10.88
N GLU A 501 -12.64 -20.35 -10.40
CA GLU A 501 -12.88 -19.16 -11.20
C GLU A 501 -11.56 -18.39 -11.30
N LEU A 502 -11.05 -18.26 -12.51
CA LEU A 502 -9.86 -17.48 -12.84
C LEU A 502 -10.33 -16.09 -13.23
N ILE A 503 -9.90 -15.09 -12.49
CA ILE A 503 -10.29 -13.70 -12.71
C ILE A 503 -9.14 -13.03 -13.45
N ALA A 504 -9.42 -12.57 -14.66
CA ALA A 504 -8.45 -11.81 -15.44
C ALA A 504 -8.19 -10.46 -14.74
N ARG A 505 -6.94 -10.04 -14.73
CA ARG A 505 -6.60 -8.67 -14.37
C ARG A 505 -7.23 -7.76 -15.43
N GLY A 506 -8.00 -6.76 -14.99
CA GLY A 506 -8.38 -5.67 -15.87
C GLY A 506 -7.11 -5.05 -16.46
N GLU A 507 -7.18 -4.50 -17.65
CA GLU A 507 -6.02 -3.82 -18.21
C GLU A 507 -5.64 -2.67 -17.28
N ASP A 508 -4.48 -2.79 -16.65
CA ASP A 508 -3.90 -1.73 -15.86
C ASP A 508 -3.58 -0.56 -16.78
N SER A 509 -4.17 0.59 -16.48
CA SER A 509 -4.07 1.74 -17.35
C SER A 509 -2.67 2.35 -17.28
N ALA A 510 -1.84 2.18 -18.33
CA ALA A 510 -0.59 2.90 -18.49
C ALA A 510 -0.83 4.42 -18.50
N PHE A 511 -1.99 4.85 -19.03
CA PHE A 511 -2.47 6.22 -18.91
C PHE A 511 -2.65 6.64 -17.46
N GLY A 512 -3.26 5.81 -16.62
CA GLY A 512 -3.44 6.07 -15.19
C GLY A 512 -2.10 6.24 -14.48
N ARG A 513 -1.15 5.35 -14.71
CA ARG A 513 0.22 5.44 -14.17
C ARG A 513 0.95 6.69 -14.66
N TYR A 514 0.85 6.99 -15.94
CA TYR A 514 1.46 8.20 -16.50
C TYR A 514 0.88 9.49 -15.89
N MET A 515 -0.43 9.54 -15.68
CA MET A 515 -1.09 10.66 -15.00
C MET A 515 -0.68 10.79 -13.53
N ALA A 516 -0.45 9.68 -12.83
CA ALA A 516 0.07 9.69 -11.47
C ALA A 516 1.49 10.29 -11.42
N VAL A 517 2.37 9.91 -12.36
CA VAL A 517 3.72 10.49 -12.50
C VAL A 517 3.65 12.00 -12.77
N ILE A 518 2.74 12.44 -13.66
CA ILE A 518 2.55 13.87 -13.93
C ILE A 518 2.13 14.61 -12.65
N GLN A 519 1.17 14.09 -11.91
CA GLN A 519 0.68 14.73 -10.67
C GLN A 519 1.77 14.81 -9.60
N GLU A 520 2.59 13.79 -9.49
CA GLU A 520 3.72 13.77 -8.56
C GLU A 520 4.75 14.86 -8.89
N LEU A 521 5.14 14.98 -10.16
CA LEU A 521 6.11 16.02 -10.60
C LEU A 521 5.66 17.45 -10.26
N ILE A 522 4.37 17.68 -10.13
CA ILE A 522 3.79 18.98 -9.76
C ILE A 522 3.83 19.19 -8.26
N GLY A 523 3.49 18.18 -7.48
CA GLY A 523 3.60 18.23 -6.03
C GLY A 523 5.03 18.51 -5.56
N ALA A 524 6.03 18.10 -6.33
CA ALA A 524 7.45 18.36 -6.05
C ALA A 524 7.92 19.78 -6.42
N GLN A 525 7.13 20.55 -7.20
CA GLN A 525 7.49 21.92 -7.63
C GLN A 525 6.75 23.02 -6.83
N GLY A 526 5.80 22.67 -5.99
CA GLY A 526 5.03 23.56 -5.11
C GLY A 526 5.49 23.48 -3.67
#